data_bb1bb2f83ac7e58d63863b77d0bbf51a
#
_entry.id   bb1bb2f83ac7e58d63863b77d0bbf51a
#
_cell.length_a   1.000
_cell.length_b   1.000
_cell.length_c   1.000
_cell.angle_alpha   90.00
_cell.angle_beta   90.00
_cell.angle_gamma   90.00
#
_symmetry.space_group_name_H-M   'P 1'
#
loop_
_entity.id
_entity.type
_entity.pdbx_description
1 polymer ?
#
loop_
_entity_poly.entity_id
_entity_poly.type
_entity_poly.pdbx_seq_one_letter_code
_entity_poly.pdbx_strand_id
1 'polypeptide(L)'
;MRAEVLDLERAGVRVIQIDEAALREGLPLRKSQWHNYLDWAIESFRISANGVQDSTQIHTHMCYSEFNDIMPAIADMDADVITIETSRSNMELLEAFVDFRYPNEIGPGVYDIHSPRVPTKEEMIRLMRKAGAVLPRRNLWVNPDCGLKTRGWEEVKPALVNMVEAAREMRARA
;
A
#
# COMPACT_ATOMS: atom_id res chain seq x y z
N MET A 1 -18.44 7.24 0.93
CA MET A 1 -17.28 6.68 0.24
C MET A 1 -17.58 6.45 -1.25
N ARG A 2 -18.44 5.47 -1.65
CA ARG A 2 -18.68 5.15 -3.08
C ARG A 2 -19.05 6.37 -3.95
N ALA A 3 -19.94 7.23 -3.50
CA ALA A 3 -20.33 8.42 -4.25
C ALA A 3 -19.15 9.36 -4.52
N GLU A 4 -18.26 9.51 -3.54
CA GLU A 4 -17.04 10.32 -3.66
C GLU A 4 -16.03 9.69 -4.64
N VAL A 5 -15.85 8.37 -4.61
CA VAL A 5 -15.00 7.64 -5.56
C VAL A 5 -15.48 7.88 -7.00
N LEU A 6 -16.78 7.77 -7.25
CA LEU A 6 -17.38 8.04 -8.56
C LEU A 6 -17.29 9.52 -8.96
N ASP A 7 -17.36 10.45 -8.00
CA ASP A 7 -17.19 11.89 -8.25
C ASP A 7 -15.75 12.22 -8.64
N LEU A 8 -14.77 11.62 -7.96
CA LEU A 8 -13.35 11.77 -8.28
C LEU A 8 -13.04 11.23 -9.69
N GLU A 9 -13.56 10.06 -10.04
CA GLU A 9 -13.39 9.52 -11.38
C GLU A 9 -14.00 10.44 -12.45
N ARG A 10 -15.21 10.92 -12.23
CA ARG A 10 -15.87 11.90 -13.14
C ARG A 10 -15.08 13.19 -13.28
N ALA A 11 -14.38 13.61 -12.24
CA ALA A 11 -13.46 14.75 -12.27
C ALA A 11 -12.14 14.44 -13.00
N GLY A 12 -11.92 13.20 -13.47
CA GLY A 12 -10.74 12.79 -14.23
C GLY A 12 -9.61 12.20 -13.39
N VAL A 13 -9.84 11.92 -12.09
CA VAL A 13 -8.87 11.21 -11.24
C VAL A 13 -8.79 9.76 -11.67
N ARG A 14 -7.59 9.24 -11.90
CA ARG A 14 -7.34 7.89 -12.40
C ARG A 14 -6.72 6.94 -11.41
N VAL A 15 -6.26 7.44 -10.28
CA VAL A 15 -5.73 6.64 -9.15
C VAL A 15 -6.41 7.14 -7.90
N ILE A 16 -7.21 6.30 -7.27
CA ILE A 16 -8.00 6.65 -6.08
C ILE A 16 -7.60 5.69 -4.96
N GLN A 17 -7.11 6.25 -3.85
CA GLN A 17 -6.75 5.45 -2.69
C GLN A 17 -7.85 5.52 -1.64
N ILE A 18 -8.26 4.35 -1.16
CA ILE A 18 -9.20 4.16 -0.06
C ILE A 18 -8.44 3.47 1.06
N ASP A 19 -8.10 4.20 2.11
CA ASP A 19 -7.34 3.66 3.23
C ASP A 19 -8.19 2.69 4.06
N GLU A 20 -7.65 1.50 4.33
CA GLU A 20 -8.24 0.51 5.23
C GLU A 20 -7.27 0.23 6.39
N ALA A 21 -7.18 1.20 7.30
CA ALA A 21 -6.22 1.16 8.40
C ALA A 21 -6.59 0.20 9.54
N ALA A 22 -7.84 -0.27 9.60
CA ALA A 22 -8.39 -0.93 10.79
C ALA A 22 -8.80 -2.39 10.57
N LEU A 23 -8.64 -2.96 9.38
CA LEU A 23 -9.08 -4.33 9.09
C LEU A 23 -8.52 -5.35 10.10
N ARG A 24 -7.24 -5.26 10.38
CA ARG A 24 -6.55 -6.15 11.35
C ARG A 24 -6.96 -5.85 12.79
N GLU A 25 -7.03 -4.59 13.15
CA GLU A 25 -7.33 -4.14 14.52
C GLU A 25 -8.78 -4.40 14.92
N GLY A 26 -9.69 -4.41 13.96
CA GLY A 26 -11.11 -4.72 14.17
C GLY A 26 -11.43 -6.20 14.31
N LEU A 27 -10.45 -7.10 14.14
CA LEU A 27 -10.67 -8.54 14.27
C LEU A 27 -11.21 -8.90 15.66
N PRO A 28 -12.28 -9.73 15.73
CA PRO A 28 -12.76 -10.24 17.00
C PRO A 28 -11.68 -11.01 17.76
N LEU A 29 -11.72 -10.97 19.09
CA LEU A 29 -10.79 -11.72 19.94
C LEU A 29 -10.85 -13.24 19.70
N ARG A 30 -12.03 -13.74 19.31
CA ARG A 30 -12.23 -15.16 19.02
C ARG A 30 -12.03 -15.44 17.53
N LYS A 31 -11.02 -16.23 17.17
CA LYS A 31 -10.74 -16.61 15.78
C LYS A 31 -11.94 -17.22 15.05
N SER A 32 -12.84 -17.92 15.76
CA SER A 32 -14.07 -18.48 15.18
C SER A 32 -15.03 -17.42 14.62
N GLN A 33 -14.86 -16.16 14.98
CA GLN A 33 -15.69 -15.04 14.50
C GLN A 33 -15.03 -14.25 13.37
N TRP A 34 -13.77 -14.55 13.04
CA TRP A 34 -12.99 -13.80 12.03
C TRP A 34 -13.63 -13.87 10.65
N HIS A 35 -14.07 -15.04 10.23
CA HIS A 35 -14.68 -15.22 8.92
C HIS A 35 -15.86 -14.26 8.72
N ASN A 36 -16.82 -14.25 9.64
CA ASN A 36 -17.97 -13.36 9.53
C ASN A 36 -17.58 -11.87 9.52
N TYR A 37 -16.57 -11.50 10.32
CA TYR A 37 -16.07 -10.12 10.35
C TYR A 37 -15.39 -9.75 9.02
N LEU A 38 -14.50 -10.59 8.53
CA LEU A 38 -13.75 -10.35 7.31
C LEU A 38 -14.67 -10.30 6.09
N ASP A 39 -15.66 -11.17 6.01
CA ASP A 39 -16.62 -11.20 4.90
C ASP A 39 -17.33 -9.86 4.74
N TRP A 40 -17.94 -9.33 5.81
CA TRP A 40 -18.64 -8.05 5.70
C TRP A 40 -17.69 -6.86 5.54
N ALA A 41 -16.49 -6.91 6.12
CA ALA A 41 -15.49 -5.84 5.98
C ALA A 41 -14.99 -5.75 4.53
N ILE A 42 -14.66 -6.88 3.92
CA ILE A 42 -14.26 -6.99 2.51
C ILE A 42 -15.39 -6.51 1.59
N GLU A 43 -16.61 -7.00 1.81
CA GLU A 43 -17.77 -6.56 1.03
C GLU A 43 -17.99 -5.06 1.13
N SER A 44 -17.84 -4.48 2.32
CA SER A 44 -17.96 -3.03 2.54
C SER A 44 -16.90 -2.25 1.77
N PHE A 45 -15.65 -2.73 1.75
CA PHE A 45 -14.58 -2.13 0.95
C PHE A 45 -14.91 -2.21 -0.54
N ARG A 46 -15.26 -3.38 -1.04
CA ARG A 46 -15.62 -3.60 -2.46
C ARG A 46 -16.79 -2.74 -2.90
N ILE A 47 -17.82 -2.58 -2.07
CA ILE A 47 -18.94 -1.67 -2.34
C ILE A 47 -18.45 -0.22 -2.42
N SER A 48 -17.50 0.18 -1.58
CA SER A 48 -16.92 1.53 -1.60
C SER A 48 -16.13 1.82 -2.88
N ALA A 49 -15.43 0.82 -3.40
CA ALA A 49 -14.57 0.90 -4.58
C ALA A 49 -15.33 0.64 -5.90
N ASN A 50 -16.46 -0.06 -5.84
CA ASN A 50 -17.16 -0.55 -7.03
C ASN A 50 -17.83 0.56 -7.84
N GLY A 51 -17.82 0.39 -9.15
CA GLY A 51 -18.53 1.24 -10.12
C GLY A 51 -17.64 2.16 -10.94
N VAL A 52 -16.33 2.20 -10.68
CA VAL A 52 -15.35 2.87 -11.54
C VAL A 52 -15.09 2.05 -12.82
N GLN A 53 -14.53 2.71 -13.82
CA GLN A 53 -14.08 2.07 -15.06
C GLN A 53 -12.79 1.28 -14.82
N ASP A 54 -12.54 0.23 -15.60
CA ASP A 54 -11.32 -0.59 -15.54
C ASP A 54 -10.02 0.22 -15.72
N SER A 55 -10.11 1.42 -16.26
CA SER A 55 -8.98 2.34 -16.43
C SER A 55 -8.66 3.18 -15.19
N THR A 56 -9.49 3.11 -14.16
CA THR A 56 -9.30 3.80 -12.89
C THR A 56 -8.79 2.83 -11.85
N GLN A 57 -7.58 3.05 -11.35
CA GLN A 57 -6.96 2.20 -10.33
C GLN A 57 -7.49 2.51 -8.93
N ILE A 58 -7.82 1.47 -8.20
CA ILE A 58 -8.16 1.53 -6.78
C ILE A 58 -6.97 1.06 -5.97
N HIS A 59 -6.43 1.97 -5.17
CA HIS A 59 -5.38 1.68 -4.20
C HIS A 59 -5.96 1.57 -2.80
N THR A 60 -5.32 0.77 -1.96
CA THR A 60 -5.58 0.75 -0.51
C THR A 60 -4.28 0.89 0.27
N HIS A 61 -4.39 1.30 1.52
CA HIS A 61 -3.26 1.38 2.43
C HIS A 61 -3.58 0.68 3.73
N MET A 62 -2.64 -0.12 4.20
CA MET A 62 -2.70 -0.75 5.52
C MET A 62 -1.52 -0.28 6.37
N CYS A 63 -1.86 0.38 7.48
CA CYS A 63 -0.88 0.75 8.50
C CYS A 63 -0.43 -0.50 9.27
N TYR A 64 0.72 -0.43 9.92
CA TYR A 64 1.36 -1.40 10.79
C TYR A 64 0.52 -2.63 11.15
N SER A 65 0.64 -3.71 10.36
CA SER A 65 -0.16 -4.92 10.59
C SER A 65 0.67 -6.17 10.31
N GLU A 66 0.40 -7.23 11.06
CA GLU A 66 0.80 -8.58 10.69
C GLU A 66 -0.26 -9.15 9.73
N PHE A 67 0.14 -9.52 8.53
CA PHE A 67 -0.79 -9.89 7.46
C PHE A 67 -1.02 -11.40 7.34
N ASN A 68 -0.12 -12.23 7.88
CA ASN A 68 -0.05 -13.68 7.60
C ASN A 68 -1.40 -14.39 7.80
N ASP A 69 -2.14 -14.01 8.86
CA ASP A 69 -3.40 -14.67 9.22
C ASP A 69 -4.59 -14.24 8.32
N ILE A 70 -4.47 -13.12 7.60
CA ILE A 70 -5.58 -12.50 6.85
C ILE A 70 -5.24 -12.21 5.38
N MET A 71 -4.14 -12.74 4.85
CA MET A 71 -3.73 -12.53 3.46
C MET A 71 -4.81 -12.88 2.43
N PRO A 72 -5.59 -13.98 2.58
CA PRO A 72 -6.70 -14.26 1.67
C PRO A 72 -7.75 -13.13 1.67
N ALA A 73 -8.12 -12.64 2.86
CA ALA A 73 -9.08 -11.55 3.01
C ALA A 73 -8.57 -10.23 2.38
N ILE A 74 -7.27 -9.95 2.52
CA ILE A 74 -6.65 -8.79 1.88
C ILE A 74 -6.71 -8.91 0.35
N ALA A 75 -6.42 -10.08 -0.19
CA ALA A 75 -6.54 -10.33 -1.63
C ALA A 75 -7.98 -10.19 -2.12
N ASP A 76 -8.95 -10.65 -1.33
CA ASP A 76 -10.38 -10.59 -1.65
C ASP A 76 -10.95 -9.16 -1.60
N MET A 77 -10.24 -8.19 -1.03
CA MET A 77 -10.60 -6.77 -1.17
C MET A 77 -10.54 -6.30 -2.63
N ASP A 78 -9.75 -6.96 -3.45
CA ASP A 78 -9.63 -6.72 -4.90
C ASP A 78 -9.19 -5.29 -5.24
N ALA A 79 -8.33 -4.72 -4.42
CA ALA A 79 -7.66 -3.47 -4.74
C ALA A 79 -6.53 -3.72 -5.74
N ASP A 80 -6.38 -2.86 -6.76
CA ASP A 80 -5.33 -2.99 -7.78
C ASP A 80 -3.93 -2.90 -7.15
N VAL A 81 -3.77 -2.03 -6.15
CA VAL A 81 -2.50 -1.84 -5.44
C VAL A 81 -2.74 -1.75 -3.94
N ILE A 82 -1.97 -2.50 -3.17
CA ILE A 82 -1.88 -2.31 -1.72
C ILE A 82 -0.57 -1.62 -1.35
N THR A 83 -0.64 -0.55 -0.55
CA THR A 83 0.54 0.07 0.05
C THR A 83 0.67 -0.34 1.51
N ILE A 84 1.89 -0.64 1.93
CA ILE A 84 2.20 -1.16 3.27
C ILE A 84 3.44 -0.50 3.84
N GLU A 85 3.55 -0.47 5.16
CA GLU A 85 4.71 0.06 5.87
C GLU A 85 5.82 -0.99 5.96
N THR A 86 6.95 -0.76 5.32
CA THR A 86 8.06 -1.72 5.25
C THR A 86 9.44 -1.13 5.50
N SER A 87 9.58 0.19 5.58
CA SER A 87 10.90 0.80 5.72
C SER A 87 11.60 0.42 7.03
N ARG A 88 10.85 0.34 8.12
CA ARG A 88 11.37 0.00 9.46
C ARG A 88 11.68 -1.49 9.60
N SER A 89 10.91 -2.37 8.98
CA SER A 89 11.18 -3.82 8.94
C SER A 89 12.23 -4.20 7.89
N ASN A 90 12.78 -3.20 7.17
CA ASN A 90 13.77 -3.44 6.11
C ASN A 90 13.27 -4.46 5.05
N MET A 91 11.98 -4.40 4.74
CA MET A 91 11.23 -5.23 3.78
C MET A 91 10.89 -6.66 4.26
N GLU A 92 11.12 -7.01 5.52
CA GLU A 92 10.80 -8.37 6.04
C GLU A 92 9.30 -8.70 5.94
N LEU A 93 8.42 -7.70 6.05
CA LEU A 93 6.97 -7.90 5.90
C LEU A 93 6.56 -8.41 4.51
N LEU A 94 7.41 -8.26 3.49
CA LEU A 94 7.12 -8.77 2.15
C LEU A 94 7.10 -10.29 2.07
N GLU A 95 7.69 -11.01 3.02
CA GLU A 95 7.70 -12.48 3.04
C GLU A 95 6.27 -13.04 3.04
N ALA A 96 5.36 -12.44 3.80
CA ALA A 96 3.95 -12.86 3.81
C ALA A 96 3.28 -12.78 2.42
N PHE A 97 3.60 -11.74 1.65
CA PHE A 97 3.07 -11.55 0.29
C PHE A 97 3.67 -12.53 -0.71
N VAL A 98 4.94 -12.90 -0.53
CA VAL A 98 5.63 -13.90 -1.35
C VAL A 98 5.07 -15.29 -1.09
N ASP A 99 4.95 -15.69 0.17
CA ASP A 99 4.46 -17.00 0.58
C ASP A 99 3.01 -17.23 0.13
N PHE A 100 2.17 -16.21 0.25
CA PHE A 100 0.79 -16.25 -0.22
C PHE A 100 0.65 -16.14 -1.75
N ARG A 101 1.68 -15.65 -2.46
CA ARG A 101 1.64 -15.30 -3.89
C ARG A 101 0.56 -14.25 -4.18
N TYR A 102 0.65 -13.12 -3.49
CA TYR A 102 -0.31 -12.02 -3.63
C TYR A 102 -0.53 -11.66 -5.11
N PRO A 103 -1.79 -11.62 -5.58
CA PRO A 103 -2.08 -11.54 -7.02
C PRO A 103 -1.88 -10.16 -7.61
N ASN A 104 -2.03 -9.09 -6.82
CA ASN A 104 -2.08 -7.71 -7.29
C ASN A 104 -0.76 -6.97 -7.05
N GLU A 105 -0.73 -5.67 -7.31
CA GLU A 105 0.47 -4.85 -7.16
C GLU A 105 0.68 -4.41 -5.71
N ILE A 106 1.92 -4.14 -5.33
CA ILE A 106 2.31 -3.79 -3.96
C ILE A 106 3.19 -2.55 -3.96
N GLY A 107 2.87 -1.61 -3.07
CA GLY A 107 3.70 -0.46 -2.74
C GLY A 107 4.37 -0.63 -1.37
N PRO A 108 5.58 -1.20 -1.29
CA PRO A 108 6.32 -1.24 -0.05
C PRO A 108 6.88 0.14 0.28
N GLY A 109 6.62 0.63 1.50
CA GLY A 109 7.09 1.93 1.96
C GLY A 109 8.61 2.01 2.03
N VAL A 110 9.16 3.13 1.57
CA VAL A 110 10.61 3.40 1.56
C VAL A 110 11.00 4.64 2.36
N TYR A 111 10.02 5.28 2.98
CA TYR A 111 10.20 6.47 3.81
C TYR A 111 9.41 6.35 5.11
N ASP A 112 10.13 6.20 6.24
CA ASP A 112 9.54 6.23 7.57
C ASP A 112 9.10 7.66 7.92
N ILE A 113 7.81 7.91 7.84
CA ILE A 113 7.23 9.23 8.13
C ILE A 113 7.25 9.58 9.64
N HIS A 114 7.55 8.63 10.50
CA HIS A 114 7.68 8.86 11.95
C HIS A 114 9.07 9.38 12.34
N SER A 115 10.06 9.25 11.44
CA SER A 115 11.40 9.81 11.59
C SER A 115 11.48 11.21 10.95
N PRO A 116 12.08 12.21 11.61
CA PRO A 116 12.33 13.52 11.00
C PRO A 116 13.42 13.47 9.92
N ARG A 117 14.14 12.35 9.81
CA ARG A 117 15.20 12.18 8.83
C ARG A 117 14.67 12.02 7.42
N VAL A 118 15.19 12.80 6.50
CA VAL A 118 14.94 12.63 5.07
C VAL A 118 15.86 11.53 4.53
N PRO A 119 15.34 10.37 4.08
CA PRO A 119 16.19 9.33 3.51
C PRO A 119 16.76 9.76 2.14
N THR A 120 17.94 9.27 1.83
CA THR A 120 18.55 9.52 0.52
C THR A 120 17.90 8.67 -0.58
N LYS A 121 18.08 9.11 -1.82
CA LYS A 121 17.64 8.33 -2.99
C LYS A 121 18.25 6.92 -3.00
N GLU A 122 19.53 6.81 -2.66
CA GLU A 122 20.27 5.54 -2.63
C GLU A 122 19.72 4.58 -1.58
N GLU A 123 19.30 5.09 -0.42
CA GLU A 123 18.65 4.28 0.61
C GLU A 123 17.31 3.72 0.11
N MET A 124 16.50 4.56 -0.53
CA MET A 124 15.23 4.14 -1.13
C MET A 124 15.45 3.10 -2.23
N ILE A 125 16.42 3.30 -3.13
CA ILE A 125 16.80 2.34 -4.18
C ILE A 125 17.23 1.01 -3.55
N ARG A 126 17.99 1.03 -2.46
CA ARG A 126 18.40 -0.19 -1.77
C ARG A 126 17.19 -0.98 -1.25
N LEU A 127 16.21 -0.31 -0.64
CA LEU A 127 14.97 -0.94 -0.18
C LEU A 127 14.16 -1.50 -1.35
N MET A 128 13.99 -0.73 -2.42
CA MET A 128 13.28 -1.18 -3.62
C MET A 128 13.96 -2.37 -4.32
N ARG A 129 15.30 -2.43 -4.30
CA ARG A 129 16.03 -3.61 -4.81
C ARG A 129 15.78 -4.86 -3.98
N LYS A 130 15.68 -4.73 -2.66
CA LYS A 130 15.29 -5.86 -1.79
C LYS A 130 13.88 -6.34 -2.13
N ALA A 131 12.92 -5.43 -2.26
CA ALA A 131 11.57 -5.78 -2.70
C ALA A 131 11.57 -6.47 -4.07
N GLY A 132 12.31 -5.94 -5.04
CA GLY A 132 12.44 -6.51 -6.39
C GLY A 132 13.24 -7.82 -6.47
N ALA A 133 13.88 -8.25 -5.40
CA ALA A 133 14.50 -9.57 -5.31
C ALA A 133 13.49 -10.68 -4.99
N VAL A 134 12.36 -10.32 -4.37
CA VAL A 134 11.33 -11.28 -3.91
C VAL A 134 10.00 -11.13 -4.65
N LEU A 135 9.75 -9.97 -5.25
CA LEU A 135 8.52 -9.66 -5.98
C LEU A 135 8.83 -9.21 -7.41
N PRO A 136 7.96 -9.49 -8.39
CA PRO A 136 8.14 -9.00 -9.76
C PRO A 136 8.19 -7.47 -9.79
N ARG A 137 9.24 -6.90 -10.41
CA ARG A 137 9.43 -5.44 -10.46
C ARG A 137 8.25 -4.68 -11.06
N ARG A 138 7.56 -5.27 -12.04
CA ARG A 138 6.37 -4.70 -12.67
C ARG A 138 5.20 -4.50 -11.70
N ASN A 139 5.19 -5.24 -10.59
CA ASN A 139 4.15 -5.19 -9.57
C ASN A 139 4.51 -4.26 -8.40
N LEU A 140 5.67 -3.56 -8.48
CA LEU A 140 6.15 -2.73 -7.38
C LEU A 140 5.87 -1.25 -7.63
N TRP A 141 5.31 -0.62 -6.61
CA TRP A 141 5.15 0.83 -6.50
C TRP A 141 6.15 1.41 -5.50
N VAL A 142 6.39 2.70 -5.58
CA VAL A 142 7.26 3.44 -4.64
C VAL A 142 6.38 4.43 -3.88
N ASN A 143 6.34 4.31 -2.57
CA ASN A 143 5.53 5.15 -1.69
C ASN A 143 6.20 5.35 -0.32
N PRO A 144 5.78 6.36 0.45
CA PRO A 144 6.14 6.44 1.87
C PRO A 144 5.43 5.32 2.65
N ASP A 145 5.87 5.07 3.88
CA ASP A 145 5.23 4.08 4.75
C ASP A 145 3.76 4.40 5.02
N CYS A 146 3.46 5.66 5.26
CA CYS A 146 2.09 6.11 5.56
C CYS A 146 1.89 7.56 5.09
N GLY A 147 0.73 8.14 5.41
CA GLY A 147 0.40 9.54 5.11
C GLY A 147 1.35 10.54 5.74
N LEU A 148 1.74 11.57 5.01
CA LEU A 148 2.81 12.53 5.36
C LEU A 148 2.40 13.57 6.42
N LYS A 149 1.22 13.47 6.99
CA LYS A 149 0.60 14.46 7.89
C LYS A 149 1.41 14.81 9.15
N THR A 150 2.37 13.98 9.53
CA THR A 150 3.22 14.20 10.71
C THR A 150 4.51 14.94 10.40
N ARG A 151 4.77 15.26 9.12
CA ARG A 151 6.00 15.91 8.66
C ARG A 151 5.74 17.30 8.12
N GLY A 152 6.70 18.20 8.29
CA GLY A 152 6.69 19.52 7.70
C GLY A 152 7.13 19.52 6.23
N TRP A 153 6.81 20.59 5.50
CA TRP A 153 7.18 20.72 4.09
C TRP A 153 8.69 20.69 3.84
N GLU A 154 9.49 21.12 4.81
CA GLU A 154 10.96 21.11 4.75
C GLU A 154 11.52 19.70 4.68
N GLU A 155 10.83 18.71 5.29
CA GLU A 155 11.18 17.29 5.27
C GLU A 155 10.50 16.57 4.11
N VAL A 156 9.22 16.86 3.89
CA VAL A 156 8.39 16.17 2.88
C VAL A 156 8.87 16.42 1.48
N LYS A 157 9.14 17.68 1.09
CA LYS A 157 9.55 17.99 -0.28
C LYS A 157 10.82 17.25 -0.71
N PRO A 158 11.95 17.32 0.03
CA PRO A 158 13.16 16.58 -0.36
C PRO A 158 12.96 15.07 -0.31
N ALA A 159 12.16 14.53 0.63
CA ALA A 159 11.86 13.11 0.68
C ALA A 159 11.10 12.64 -0.57
N LEU A 160 10.07 13.39 -0.99
CA LEU A 160 9.33 13.09 -2.21
C LEU A 160 10.18 13.23 -3.48
N VAL A 161 11.05 14.23 -3.55
CA VAL A 161 12.02 14.37 -4.67
C VAL A 161 12.89 13.12 -4.75
N ASN A 162 13.54 12.73 -3.66
CA ASN A 162 14.38 11.54 -3.60
C ASN A 162 13.60 10.27 -3.99
N MET A 163 12.35 10.15 -3.56
CA MET A 163 11.49 9.01 -3.87
C MET A 163 11.15 8.93 -5.36
N VAL A 164 10.78 10.06 -5.98
CA VAL A 164 10.50 10.13 -7.42
C VAL A 164 11.75 9.84 -8.24
N GLU A 165 12.90 10.37 -7.83
CA GLU A 165 14.18 10.09 -8.51
C GLU A 165 14.57 8.62 -8.38
N ALA A 166 14.37 8.00 -7.21
CA ALA A 166 14.59 6.56 -7.01
C ALA A 166 13.71 5.73 -7.95
N ALA A 167 12.43 6.07 -8.06
CA ALA A 167 11.51 5.39 -8.97
C ALA A 167 11.94 5.53 -10.44
N ARG A 168 12.34 6.73 -10.87
CA ARG A 168 12.84 6.98 -12.23
C ARG A 168 14.09 6.17 -12.54
N GLU A 169 15.06 6.15 -11.62
CA GLU A 169 16.29 5.38 -11.79
C GLU A 169 16.02 3.87 -11.85
N MET A 170 15.12 3.36 -11.02
CA MET A 170 14.74 1.95 -11.04
C MET A 170 14.07 1.55 -12.35
N ARG A 171 13.21 2.41 -12.91
CA ARG A 171 12.57 2.18 -14.23
C ARG A 171 13.56 2.20 -15.38
N ALA A 172 14.53 3.10 -15.35
CA ALA A 172 15.53 3.22 -16.41
C ALA A 172 16.50 2.01 -16.49
N ARG A 173 16.58 1.22 -15.41
CA ARG A 173 17.43 0.02 -15.29
C ARG A 173 16.64 -1.29 -15.38
N ALA A 174 15.36 -1.23 -15.70
CA ALA A 174 14.47 -2.38 -15.78
C ALA A 174 14.59 -3.12 -17.14
#